data_293ce6eeb4a8760a34c25f8e3dc34658
#
_entry.id   293ce6eeb4a8760a34c25f8e3dc34658
#
_cell.length_a   1.000
_cell.length_b   1.000
_cell.length_c   1.000
_cell.angle_alpha   90.00
_cell.angle_beta   90.00
_cell.angle_gamma   90.00
#
_symmetry.space_group_name_H-M   'P 1'
#
loop_
_entity.id
_entity.type
_entity.pdbx_description
1 polymer ?
#
loop_
_entity_poly.entity_id
_entity_poly.type
_entity_poly.pdbx_seq_one_letter_code
_entity_poly.pdbx_strand_id
1 'polypeptide(L)'
;MTWKKYAVSVMIFSGIGLVFLFLLQLLQGVLPGNPQNLSGVKWDLAFNTSASFITNTNWQAYSGESTLSYLTQALGLTVQNFVSAATGIAVLFALIRGFIKVNSSGLGSFWVDLTRIVVHILLPLNLVISLLLVGGGVIQNLKSAETVSLVEPIAVSAEGEILEDAVIDLDTETVTVDGEIVSNAQIVTEQFVPMGPAASQVAIKQTGTNGGGYMGVNSAHPLENSNAFTNLIEMISILLIPAALCFTFGSAVKNKKQGIAIFMAMFLCLVVALGCIAVTEQAGTSQLAQNGAVNMSMAEQAGGNMEGKETRFGIAASSTWAAFTTAASNGSVNSMHDSYTPLAGMVTMLLMQLGEVIFGGVGCGLYGMLAFAILAVFIAGLMVGRTPEFLGKKIEPYEMKWSVLVCLATPIAILVGSGLAAVVPVSYTHLRAHETRG
;
A
#
# COMPACT_ATOMS: atom_id res chain seq x y z
N MET A 1 -8.90 -29.80 8.18
CA MET A 1 -10.19 -29.10 8.36
C MET A 1 -10.98 -29.18 7.06
N THR A 2 -12.31 -29.25 7.16
CA THR A 2 -13.19 -29.02 6.00
C THR A 2 -13.12 -27.54 5.60
N TRP A 3 -13.55 -27.20 4.39
CA TRP A 3 -13.53 -25.83 3.91
C TRP A 3 -14.33 -24.86 4.83
N LYS A 4 -15.48 -25.31 5.35
CA LYS A 4 -16.27 -24.51 6.30
C LYS A 4 -15.52 -24.21 7.59
N LYS A 5 -14.88 -25.23 8.18
CA LYS A 5 -14.08 -25.05 9.40
C LYS A 5 -12.87 -24.15 9.14
N TYR A 6 -12.25 -24.23 7.96
CA TYR A 6 -11.14 -23.38 7.58
C TYR A 6 -11.60 -21.92 7.48
N ALA A 7 -12.68 -21.65 6.75
CA ALA A 7 -13.25 -20.32 6.60
C ALA A 7 -13.66 -19.71 7.96
N VAL A 8 -14.35 -20.47 8.81
CA VAL A 8 -14.74 -20.03 10.16
C VAL A 8 -13.49 -19.71 11.00
N SER A 9 -12.41 -20.49 10.89
CA SER A 9 -11.16 -20.17 11.60
C SER A 9 -10.55 -18.86 11.14
N VAL A 10 -10.57 -18.57 9.83
CA VAL A 10 -10.12 -17.28 9.28
C VAL A 10 -10.96 -16.13 9.85
N MET A 11 -12.30 -16.27 9.83
CA MET A 11 -13.20 -15.21 10.33
C MET A 11 -13.02 -14.94 11.83
N ILE A 12 -12.89 -16.00 12.64
CA ILE A 12 -12.65 -15.89 14.09
C ILE A 12 -11.32 -15.17 14.33
N PHE A 13 -10.26 -15.57 13.62
CA PHE A 13 -8.95 -14.96 13.75
C PHE A 13 -8.98 -13.46 13.38
N SER A 14 -9.60 -13.13 12.25
CA SER A 14 -9.77 -11.74 11.81
C SER A 14 -10.60 -10.93 12.81
N GLY A 15 -11.68 -11.50 13.36
CA GLY A 15 -12.50 -10.86 14.39
C GLY A 15 -11.73 -10.56 15.67
N ILE A 16 -10.89 -11.49 16.13
CA ILE A 16 -9.99 -11.27 17.27
C ILE A 16 -9.01 -10.13 16.97
N GLY A 17 -8.38 -10.13 15.79
CA GLY A 17 -7.48 -9.07 15.36
C GLY A 17 -8.16 -7.70 15.33
N LEU A 18 -9.39 -7.62 14.80
CA LEU A 18 -10.18 -6.39 14.77
C LEU A 18 -10.39 -5.83 16.18
N VAL A 19 -10.92 -6.65 17.07
CA VAL A 19 -11.20 -6.21 18.45
C VAL A 19 -9.92 -5.82 19.17
N PHE A 20 -8.85 -6.60 19.02
CA PHE A 20 -7.56 -6.31 19.65
C PHE A 20 -6.99 -4.96 19.17
N LEU A 21 -6.93 -4.74 17.86
CA LEU A 21 -6.37 -3.52 17.30
C LEU A 21 -7.25 -2.30 17.59
N PHE A 22 -8.57 -2.46 17.58
CA PHE A 22 -9.51 -1.42 17.96
C PHE A 22 -9.30 -0.96 19.41
N LEU A 23 -9.26 -1.90 20.36
CA LEU A 23 -9.05 -1.60 21.77
C LEU A 23 -7.66 -1.02 22.03
N LEU A 24 -6.63 -1.50 21.37
CA LEU A 24 -5.27 -0.99 21.50
C LEU A 24 -5.18 0.50 21.14
N GLN A 25 -5.84 0.92 20.07
CA GLN A 25 -5.88 2.31 19.64
C GLN A 25 -6.69 3.20 20.60
N LEU A 26 -7.84 2.73 21.08
CA LEU A 26 -8.64 3.49 22.04
C LEU A 26 -7.91 3.71 23.36
N LEU A 27 -7.14 2.71 23.80
CA LEU A 27 -6.47 2.71 25.10
C LEU A 27 -5.02 3.22 25.05
N GLN A 28 -4.49 3.61 23.90
CA GLN A 28 -3.07 3.97 23.77
C GLN A 28 -2.63 5.09 24.73
N GLY A 29 -3.52 6.00 25.10
CA GLY A 29 -3.21 7.09 26.03
C GLY A 29 -2.87 6.66 27.44
N VAL A 30 -3.27 5.44 27.85
CA VAL A 30 -2.98 4.87 29.18
C VAL A 30 -2.02 3.67 29.12
N LEU A 31 -1.64 3.24 27.93
CA LEU A 31 -0.73 2.12 27.72
C LEU A 31 0.73 2.59 27.67
N PRO A 32 1.69 1.72 28.03
CA PRO A 32 3.12 2.03 27.92
C PRO A 32 3.56 2.17 26.45
N GLY A 33 4.75 2.70 26.22
CA GLY A 33 5.30 2.87 24.87
C GLY A 33 4.67 4.03 24.08
N ASN A 34 4.23 5.04 24.81
CA ASN A 34 3.67 6.29 24.29
C ASN A 34 4.53 7.49 24.76
N PRO A 35 5.77 7.64 24.25
CA PRO A 35 6.69 8.68 24.73
C PRO A 35 6.23 10.11 24.40
N GLN A 36 5.32 10.26 23.45
CA GLN A 36 4.74 11.55 23.04
C GLN A 36 3.47 11.90 23.78
N ASN A 37 3.00 11.05 24.71
CA ASN A 37 1.75 11.21 25.46
C ASN A 37 0.51 11.43 24.57
N LEU A 38 0.45 10.73 23.42
CA LEU A 38 -0.68 10.80 22.50
C LEU A 38 -1.95 10.28 23.19
N SER A 39 -3.05 10.97 22.97
CA SER A 39 -4.37 10.56 23.47
C SER A 39 -4.89 9.30 22.76
N GLY A 40 -5.93 8.67 23.31
CA GLY A 40 -6.64 7.58 22.60
C GLY A 40 -7.20 8.05 21.26
N VAL A 41 -7.11 7.19 20.26
CA VAL A 41 -7.65 7.45 18.92
C VAL A 41 -9.18 7.53 18.99
N LYS A 42 -9.82 8.41 18.23
CA LYS A 42 -11.29 8.46 18.15
C LYS A 42 -11.84 7.13 17.67
N TRP A 43 -13.00 6.73 18.17
CA TRP A 43 -13.57 5.40 17.97
C TRP A 43 -13.82 5.07 16.48
N ASP A 44 -14.28 6.03 15.70
CA ASP A 44 -14.57 5.91 14.27
C ASP A 44 -13.29 5.67 13.45
N LEU A 45 -12.24 6.45 13.72
CA LEU A 45 -10.91 6.28 13.12
C LEU A 45 -10.26 4.96 13.56
N ALA A 46 -10.36 4.60 14.85
CA ALA A 46 -9.84 3.34 15.36
C ALA A 46 -10.53 2.12 14.73
N PHE A 47 -11.86 2.19 14.51
CA PHE A 47 -12.61 1.14 13.83
C PHE A 47 -12.22 1.04 12.35
N ASN A 48 -12.15 2.17 11.65
CA ASN A 48 -11.72 2.22 10.25
C ASN A 48 -10.32 1.61 10.08
N THR A 49 -9.36 2.04 10.90
CA THR A 49 -7.99 1.52 10.91
C THR A 49 -7.97 0.02 11.18
N SER A 50 -8.70 -0.45 12.18
CA SER A 50 -8.73 -1.87 12.52
C SER A 50 -9.32 -2.72 11.38
N ALA A 51 -10.43 -2.29 10.79
CA ALA A 51 -11.02 -2.96 9.63
C ALA A 51 -10.06 -3.00 8.44
N SER A 52 -9.39 -1.88 8.17
CA SER A 52 -8.40 -1.75 7.11
C SER A 52 -7.22 -2.71 7.28
N PHE A 53 -6.64 -2.77 8.48
CA PHE A 53 -5.46 -3.60 8.73
C PHE A 53 -5.74 -5.11 8.79
N ILE A 54 -6.91 -5.54 9.28
CA ILE A 54 -7.25 -6.97 9.29
C ILE A 54 -7.52 -7.54 7.90
N THR A 55 -7.95 -6.70 6.96
CA THR A 55 -8.20 -7.07 5.57
C THR A 55 -6.97 -6.95 4.67
N ASN A 56 -5.81 -6.57 5.22
CA ASN A 56 -4.57 -6.30 4.49
C ASN A 56 -4.65 -5.08 3.56
N THR A 57 -5.63 -4.22 3.76
CA THR A 57 -5.80 -3.00 2.96
C THR A 57 -4.84 -1.90 3.40
N ASN A 58 -4.69 -1.71 4.69
CA ASN A 58 -3.83 -0.73 5.35
C ASN A 58 -4.06 0.73 4.95
N TRP A 59 -5.24 1.07 4.47
CA TRP A 59 -5.60 2.45 4.20
C TRP A 59 -5.69 3.25 5.51
N GLN A 60 -5.09 4.44 5.52
CA GLN A 60 -4.91 5.27 6.71
C GLN A 60 -5.48 6.66 6.46
N ALA A 61 -6.37 7.12 7.34
CA ALA A 61 -6.91 8.49 7.36
C ALA A 61 -6.25 9.32 8.48
N TYR A 62 -4.95 9.12 8.72
CA TYR A 62 -4.15 9.77 9.77
C TYR A 62 -2.66 9.71 9.43
N SER A 63 -1.89 10.59 10.05
CA SER A 63 -0.43 10.53 10.06
C SER A 63 0.04 9.73 11.27
N GLY A 64 0.77 8.63 11.02
CA GLY A 64 1.13 7.68 12.08
C GLY A 64 2.02 8.28 13.16
N GLU A 65 2.95 9.14 12.78
CA GLU A 65 3.92 9.82 13.63
C GLU A 65 3.28 10.78 14.64
N SER A 66 2.12 11.34 14.32
CA SER A 66 1.41 12.29 15.19
C SER A 66 0.17 11.70 15.87
N THR A 67 -0.28 10.50 15.45
CA THR A 67 -1.56 9.93 15.90
C THR A 67 -1.37 8.67 16.74
N LEU A 68 -0.35 7.85 16.45
CA LEU A 68 -0.21 6.52 17.03
C LEU A 68 1.04 6.37 17.89
N SER A 69 0.85 5.80 19.08
CA SER A 69 1.97 5.46 19.97
C SER A 69 2.85 4.35 19.37
N TYR A 70 4.10 4.25 19.81
CA TYR A 70 5.01 3.19 19.36
C TYR A 70 4.48 1.78 19.66
N LEU A 71 3.79 1.62 20.79
CA LEU A 71 3.15 0.34 21.10
C LEU A 71 2.05 0.01 20.07
N THR A 72 1.22 0.98 19.72
CA THR A 72 0.17 0.80 18.71
C THR A 72 0.78 0.50 17.34
N GLN A 73 1.82 1.22 16.92
CA GLN A 73 2.54 0.98 15.67
C GLN A 73 3.19 -0.42 15.64
N ALA A 74 3.93 -0.80 16.68
CA ALA A 74 4.68 -2.05 16.70
C ALA A 74 3.81 -3.27 17.02
N LEU A 75 3.11 -3.29 18.16
CA LEU A 75 2.31 -4.44 18.60
C LEU A 75 0.96 -4.51 17.86
N GLY A 76 0.39 -3.37 17.50
CA GLY A 76 -0.84 -3.30 16.73
C GLY A 76 -0.59 -3.48 15.24
N LEU A 77 -0.15 -2.43 14.57
CA LEU A 77 -0.10 -2.38 13.12
C LEU A 77 0.92 -3.35 12.51
N THR A 78 2.17 -3.35 13.02
CA THR A 78 3.22 -4.22 12.47
C THR A 78 2.86 -5.70 12.64
N VAL A 79 2.38 -6.12 13.83
CA VAL A 79 1.94 -7.51 14.03
C VAL A 79 0.76 -7.85 13.12
N GLN A 80 -0.20 -6.92 12.95
CA GLN A 80 -1.33 -7.14 12.07
C GLN A 80 -0.89 -7.30 10.61
N ASN A 81 0.12 -6.56 10.16
CA ASN A 81 0.71 -6.72 8.83
C ASN A 81 1.26 -8.14 8.60
N PHE A 82 1.94 -8.71 9.59
CA PHE A 82 2.41 -10.10 9.50
C PHE A 82 1.26 -11.10 9.38
N VAL A 83 0.26 -10.96 10.23
CA VAL A 83 -0.81 -11.98 10.31
C VAL A 83 -1.85 -11.85 9.20
N SER A 84 -2.12 -10.63 8.71
CA SER A 84 -3.02 -10.43 7.56
C SER A 84 -2.39 -10.96 6.26
N ALA A 85 -1.10 -10.67 6.02
CA ALA A 85 -0.35 -11.23 4.91
C ALA A 85 -0.28 -12.78 4.98
N ALA A 86 0.01 -13.33 6.16
CA ALA A 86 0.03 -14.78 6.37
C ALA A 86 -1.35 -15.42 6.13
N THR A 87 -2.44 -14.72 6.46
CA THR A 87 -3.81 -15.19 6.21
C THR A 87 -4.08 -15.29 4.70
N GLY A 88 -3.68 -14.30 3.91
CA GLY A 88 -3.80 -14.34 2.44
C GLY A 88 -3.06 -15.53 1.82
N ILE A 89 -1.81 -15.75 2.24
CA ILE A 89 -1.00 -16.91 1.77
C ILE A 89 -1.64 -18.24 2.22
N ALA A 90 -2.16 -18.32 3.45
CA ALA A 90 -2.79 -19.53 3.97
C ALA A 90 -4.06 -19.89 3.18
N VAL A 91 -4.88 -18.92 2.84
CA VAL A 91 -6.06 -19.09 1.98
C VAL A 91 -5.67 -19.59 0.59
N LEU A 92 -4.61 -19.00 -0.01
CA LEU A 92 -4.06 -19.47 -1.29
C LEU A 92 -3.63 -20.93 -1.20
N PHE A 93 -2.91 -21.34 -0.16
CA PHE A 93 -2.49 -22.73 -0.01
C PHE A 93 -3.67 -23.70 0.19
N ALA A 94 -4.73 -23.25 0.87
CA ALA A 94 -5.96 -24.02 0.96
C ALA A 94 -6.60 -24.23 -0.42
N LEU A 95 -6.65 -23.17 -1.24
CA LEU A 95 -7.15 -23.23 -2.61
C LEU A 95 -6.30 -24.16 -3.50
N ILE A 96 -4.98 -24.02 -3.46
CA ILE A 96 -4.05 -24.89 -4.21
C ILE A 96 -4.27 -26.36 -3.84
N ARG A 97 -4.44 -26.67 -2.55
CA ARG A 97 -4.78 -28.03 -2.11
C ARG A 97 -6.11 -28.52 -2.69
N GLY A 98 -7.09 -27.64 -2.83
CA GLY A 98 -8.36 -27.94 -3.51
C GLY A 98 -8.17 -28.32 -4.98
N PHE A 99 -7.25 -27.68 -5.69
CA PHE A 99 -6.92 -28.04 -7.08
C PHE A 99 -6.20 -29.38 -7.20
N ILE A 100 -5.28 -29.69 -6.26
CA ILE A 100 -4.42 -30.89 -6.35
C ILE A 100 -5.16 -32.14 -5.89
N LYS A 101 -5.99 -32.02 -4.85
CA LYS A 101 -6.61 -33.20 -4.21
C LYS A 101 -7.83 -33.67 -4.99
N VAL A 102 -7.87 -34.99 -5.22
CA VAL A 102 -9.01 -35.71 -5.75
C VAL A 102 -9.62 -36.49 -4.57
N ASN A 103 -10.92 -36.31 -4.30
CA ASN A 103 -11.67 -37.01 -3.25
C ASN A 103 -11.15 -36.87 -1.80
N SER A 104 -10.59 -35.68 -1.44
CA SER A 104 -10.14 -35.39 -0.08
C SER A 104 -11.08 -34.46 0.65
N SER A 105 -11.52 -34.83 1.86
CA SER A 105 -12.39 -34.01 2.71
C SER A 105 -11.68 -32.87 3.46
N GLY A 106 -10.35 -32.74 3.35
CA GLY A 106 -9.56 -31.79 4.15
C GLY A 106 -8.65 -30.88 3.37
N LEU A 107 -8.72 -29.57 3.67
CA LEU A 107 -7.88 -28.50 3.09
C LEU A 107 -6.62 -28.20 3.93
N GLY A 108 -6.35 -28.92 5.00
CA GLY A 108 -5.29 -28.62 5.97
C GLY A 108 -5.85 -27.94 7.23
N SER A 109 -4.99 -27.22 7.97
CA SER A 109 -5.36 -26.47 9.16
C SER A 109 -4.90 -25.02 9.00
N PHE A 110 -5.84 -24.09 9.12
CA PHE A 110 -5.54 -22.65 9.06
C PHE A 110 -4.48 -22.23 10.08
N TRP A 111 -4.60 -22.67 11.32
CA TRP A 111 -3.68 -22.31 12.39
C TRP A 111 -2.24 -22.78 12.14
N VAL A 112 -2.09 -23.98 11.60
CA VAL A 112 -0.78 -24.54 11.24
C VAL A 112 -0.21 -23.79 10.03
N ASP A 113 -1.03 -23.49 9.03
CA ASP A 113 -0.60 -22.74 7.85
C ASP A 113 -0.16 -21.35 8.25
N LEU A 114 -0.98 -20.61 9.02
CA LEU A 114 -0.68 -19.28 9.54
C LEU A 114 0.67 -19.25 10.28
N THR A 115 0.83 -20.14 11.27
CA THR A 115 2.06 -20.19 12.08
C THR A 115 3.28 -20.51 11.23
N ARG A 116 3.19 -21.46 10.30
CA ARG A 116 4.31 -21.83 9.43
C ARG A 116 4.70 -20.68 8.49
N ILE A 117 3.73 -19.98 7.92
CA ILE A 117 3.97 -18.84 7.03
C ILE A 117 4.66 -17.72 7.80
N VAL A 118 4.15 -17.37 8.98
CA VAL A 118 4.78 -16.33 9.81
C VAL A 118 6.20 -16.71 10.19
N VAL A 119 6.40 -17.89 10.78
CA VAL A 119 7.68 -18.29 11.39
C VAL A 119 8.74 -18.65 10.34
N HIS A 120 8.38 -19.30 9.24
CA HIS A 120 9.35 -19.82 8.28
C HIS A 120 9.52 -18.99 7.03
N ILE A 121 8.57 -18.07 6.73
CA ILE A 121 8.63 -17.21 5.53
C ILE A 121 8.75 -15.76 5.94
N LEU A 122 7.73 -15.21 6.60
CA LEU A 122 7.65 -13.77 6.81
C LEU A 122 8.70 -13.27 7.81
N LEU A 123 8.85 -13.89 8.98
CA LEU A 123 9.80 -13.43 9.98
C LEU A 123 11.26 -13.46 9.50
N PRO A 124 11.80 -14.56 8.94
CA PRO A 124 13.18 -14.58 8.48
C PRO A 124 13.44 -13.57 7.36
N LEU A 125 12.52 -13.48 6.39
CA LEU A 125 12.63 -12.56 5.27
C LEU A 125 12.62 -11.10 5.75
N ASN A 126 11.66 -10.76 6.60
CA ASN A 126 11.53 -9.39 7.09
C ASN A 126 12.66 -8.98 8.06
N LEU A 127 13.23 -9.93 8.79
CA LEU A 127 14.43 -9.65 9.59
C LEU A 127 15.59 -9.20 8.69
N VAL A 128 15.83 -9.90 7.59
CA VAL A 128 16.88 -9.54 6.64
C VAL A 128 16.62 -8.18 6.01
N ILE A 129 15.38 -7.96 5.53
CA ILE A 129 15.01 -6.69 4.89
C ILE A 129 15.09 -5.53 5.90
N SER A 130 14.62 -5.70 7.14
CA SER A 130 14.74 -4.68 8.19
C SER A 130 16.19 -4.29 8.45
N LEU A 131 17.10 -5.26 8.49
CA LEU A 131 18.55 -5.00 8.67
C LEU A 131 19.14 -4.23 7.48
N LEU A 132 18.72 -4.56 6.25
CA LEU A 132 19.13 -3.81 5.06
C LEU A 132 18.61 -2.38 5.08
N LEU A 133 17.36 -2.17 5.48
CA LEU A 133 16.74 -0.84 5.59
C LEU A 133 17.42 -0.01 6.68
N VAL A 134 17.69 -0.57 7.86
CA VAL A 134 18.45 0.11 8.93
C VAL A 134 19.85 0.47 8.45
N GLY A 135 20.53 -0.46 7.79
CA GLY A 135 21.84 -0.20 7.17
C GLY A 135 21.81 0.88 6.09
N GLY A 136 20.66 1.10 5.46
CA GLY A 136 20.40 2.17 4.50
C GLY A 136 19.95 3.51 5.12
N GLY A 137 19.76 3.58 6.45
CA GLY A 137 19.40 4.81 7.16
C GLY A 137 17.93 4.94 7.57
N VAL A 138 17.11 3.91 7.38
CA VAL A 138 15.74 3.89 7.90
C VAL A 138 15.75 3.74 9.41
N ILE A 139 14.98 4.55 10.11
CA ILE A 139 15.02 4.59 11.57
C ILE A 139 14.45 3.32 12.21
N GLN A 140 15.13 2.85 13.29
CA GLN A 140 14.68 1.75 14.12
C GLN A 140 15.14 2.00 15.56
N ASN A 141 14.35 2.73 16.32
CA ASN A 141 14.69 3.05 17.71
C ASN A 141 13.41 3.19 18.56
N LEU A 142 13.55 3.45 19.84
CA LEU A 142 12.47 3.71 20.79
C LEU A 142 12.62 5.07 21.46
N LYS A 143 13.46 5.95 20.89
CA LYS A 143 13.58 7.32 21.40
C LYS A 143 12.29 8.07 21.19
N SER A 144 12.01 9.03 22.05
CA SER A 144 11.00 10.05 21.76
C SER A 144 11.42 10.86 20.53
N ALA A 145 10.46 11.50 19.89
CA ALA A 145 10.78 12.46 18.85
C ALA A 145 11.75 13.52 19.33
N GLU A 146 12.65 13.95 18.45
CA GLU A 146 13.65 14.96 18.73
C GLU A 146 13.23 16.28 18.10
N THR A 147 13.40 17.38 18.84
CA THR A 147 13.25 18.73 18.31
C THR A 147 14.65 19.21 17.92
N VAL A 148 14.82 19.61 16.67
CA VAL A 148 16.07 20.13 16.13
C VAL A 148 15.90 21.58 15.69
N SER A 149 16.90 22.41 15.98
CA SER A 149 16.87 23.80 15.51
C SER A 149 17.07 23.85 14.00
N LEU A 150 16.25 24.66 13.34
CA LEU A 150 16.40 24.93 11.91
C LEU A 150 17.66 25.78 11.69
N VAL A 151 18.32 25.56 10.57
CA VAL A 151 19.47 26.37 10.14
C VAL A 151 19.03 27.80 9.81
N GLU A 152 17.85 27.91 9.16
CA GLU A 152 17.18 29.18 8.87
C GLU A 152 15.75 29.11 9.41
N PRO A 153 15.32 30.09 10.20
CA PRO A 153 13.93 30.17 10.65
C PRO A 153 12.98 30.33 9.45
N ILE A 154 11.79 29.78 9.57
CA ILE A 154 10.74 29.97 8.57
C ILE A 154 9.55 30.70 9.18
N ALA A 155 8.90 31.55 8.38
CA ALA A 155 7.66 32.22 8.76
C ALA A 155 6.47 31.42 8.22
N VAL A 156 5.45 31.25 9.05
CA VAL A 156 4.23 30.51 8.72
C VAL A 156 3.03 31.41 8.99
N SER A 157 2.09 31.46 8.05
CA SER A 157 0.85 32.23 8.21
C SER A 157 -0.06 31.65 9.30
N ALA A 158 -1.09 32.37 9.70
CA ALA A 158 -2.10 31.88 10.64
C ALA A 158 -2.84 30.61 10.11
N GLU A 159 -2.89 30.42 8.82
CA GLU A 159 -3.49 29.27 8.12
C GLU A 159 -2.53 28.08 8.02
N GLY A 160 -1.25 28.24 8.44
CA GLY A 160 -0.23 27.19 8.41
C GLY A 160 0.55 27.11 7.10
N GLU A 161 0.47 28.13 6.24
CA GLU A 161 1.24 28.19 4.99
C GLU A 161 2.60 28.86 5.21
N ILE A 162 3.64 28.34 4.56
CA ILE A 162 4.98 28.95 4.60
C ILE A 162 4.93 30.26 3.80
N LEU A 163 5.36 31.34 4.42
CA LEU A 163 5.48 32.64 3.77
C LEU A 163 6.81 32.70 3.01
N GLU A 164 6.74 32.56 1.69
CA GLU A 164 7.89 32.72 0.81
C GLU A 164 8.35 34.19 0.82
N ASP A 165 9.65 34.42 0.67
CA ASP A 165 10.29 35.76 0.68
C ASP A 165 10.07 36.57 1.98
N ALA A 166 9.68 35.89 3.08
CA ALA A 166 9.52 36.55 4.37
C ALA A 166 10.87 36.94 4.98
N VAL A 167 11.01 38.23 5.35
CA VAL A 167 12.14 38.68 6.17
C VAL A 167 11.76 38.56 7.63
N ILE A 168 12.52 37.73 8.36
CA ILE A 168 12.27 37.43 9.76
C ILE A 168 13.29 38.18 10.63
N ASP A 169 12.79 39.00 11.51
CA ASP A 169 13.60 39.64 12.57
C ASP A 169 13.33 38.87 13.88
N LEU A 170 14.35 38.14 14.33
CA LEU A 170 14.27 37.34 15.56
C LEU A 170 14.33 38.17 16.84
N ASP A 171 14.90 39.40 16.76
CA ASP A 171 15.00 40.25 17.94
C ASP A 171 13.67 40.95 18.25
N THR A 172 12.92 41.30 17.23
CA THR A 172 11.60 41.94 17.36
C THR A 172 10.44 40.97 17.19
N GLU A 173 10.72 39.69 16.90
CA GLU A 173 9.73 38.66 16.56
C GLU A 173 8.75 39.12 15.46
N THR A 174 9.22 39.86 14.49
CA THR A 174 8.40 40.37 13.39
C THR A 174 8.72 39.68 12.07
N VAL A 175 7.65 39.42 11.31
CA VAL A 175 7.72 38.86 9.95
C VAL A 175 7.23 39.93 8.97
N THR A 176 8.04 40.22 7.96
CA THR A 176 7.67 41.14 6.90
C THR A 176 7.72 40.46 5.54
N VAL A 177 6.70 40.66 4.73
CA VAL A 177 6.63 40.19 3.33
C VAL A 177 6.38 41.41 2.47
N ASP A 178 7.18 41.64 1.44
CA ASP A 178 7.14 42.80 0.56
C ASP A 178 7.22 44.16 1.30
N GLY A 179 7.84 44.17 2.49
CA GLY A 179 8.00 45.35 3.31
C GLY A 179 6.82 45.67 4.24
N GLU A 180 5.78 44.86 4.24
CA GLU A 180 4.65 44.98 5.18
C GLU A 180 4.73 43.92 6.29
N ILE A 181 4.39 44.33 7.52
CA ILE A 181 4.37 43.44 8.67
C ILE A 181 3.17 42.50 8.57
N VAL A 182 3.41 41.19 8.55
CA VAL A 182 2.35 40.20 8.54
C VAL A 182 1.88 39.94 9.99
N SER A 183 0.67 40.43 10.29
CA SER A 183 0.05 40.17 11.58
C SER A 183 -0.29 38.69 11.74
N ASN A 184 0.04 38.11 12.91
CA ASN A 184 -0.22 36.70 13.27
C ASN A 184 0.63 35.67 12.52
N ALA A 185 1.73 36.05 11.87
CA ALA A 185 2.71 35.08 11.40
C ALA A 185 3.44 34.43 12.59
N GLN A 186 3.69 33.14 12.50
CA GLN A 186 4.48 32.39 13.47
C GLN A 186 5.90 32.17 12.94
N ILE A 187 6.89 32.44 13.78
CA ILE A 187 8.28 32.15 13.46
C ILE A 187 8.58 30.75 13.99
N VAL A 188 8.91 29.84 13.09
CA VAL A 188 9.29 28.48 13.40
C VAL A 188 10.81 28.37 13.35
N THR A 189 11.41 28.14 14.50
CA THR A 189 12.88 27.98 14.69
C THR A 189 13.30 26.53 14.91
N GLU A 190 12.35 25.66 15.15
CA GLU A 190 12.58 24.27 15.49
C GLU A 190 11.72 23.34 14.63
N GLN A 191 12.29 22.18 14.29
CA GLN A 191 11.59 21.13 13.56
C GLN A 191 11.43 19.89 14.42
N PHE A 192 10.23 19.34 14.46
CA PHE A 192 9.94 18.07 15.09
C PHE A 192 10.35 16.92 14.15
N VAL A 193 11.31 16.12 14.60
CA VAL A 193 11.78 14.93 13.87
C VAL A 193 11.20 13.69 14.53
N PRO A 194 10.25 13.00 13.87
CA PRO A 194 9.65 11.80 14.44
C PRO A 194 10.68 10.67 14.50
N MET A 195 10.62 9.87 15.57
CA MET A 195 11.44 8.70 15.79
C MET A 195 10.60 7.44 15.92
N GLY A 196 11.20 6.29 16.16
CA GLY A 196 10.48 5.06 16.49
C GLY A 196 10.92 3.83 15.69
N PRO A 197 10.20 2.70 15.85
CA PRO A 197 10.55 1.41 15.25
C PRO A 197 10.01 1.29 13.80
N ALA A 198 10.42 2.18 12.88
CA ALA A 198 9.87 2.24 11.54
C ALA A 198 10.36 1.12 10.61
N ALA A 199 11.67 0.80 10.59
CA ALA A 199 12.23 -0.14 9.61
C ALA A 199 11.59 -1.53 9.65
N SER A 200 11.23 -2.04 10.84
CA SER A 200 10.55 -3.34 10.98
C SER A 200 9.14 -3.32 10.39
N GLN A 201 8.42 -2.21 10.52
CA GLN A 201 7.11 -2.03 9.90
C GLN A 201 7.24 -1.85 8.39
N VAL A 202 8.20 -1.06 7.93
CA VAL A 202 8.48 -0.85 6.50
C VAL A 202 8.81 -2.17 5.79
N ALA A 203 9.62 -3.03 6.40
CA ALA A 203 9.94 -4.33 5.82
C ALA A 203 8.68 -5.16 5.56
N ILE A 204 7.82 -5.34 6.57
CA ILE A 204 6.62 -6.16 6.41
C ILE A 204 5.55 -5.48 5.57
N LYS A 205 5.41 -4.15 5.62
CA LYS A 205 4.43 -3.45 4.77
C LYS A 205 4.69 -3.67 3.28
N GLN A 206 5.97 -3.85 2.89
CA GLN A 206 6.33 -4.12 1.51
C GLN A 206 6.18 -5.60 1.17
N THR A 207 6.80 -6.50 1.92
CA THR A 207 6.76 -7.94 1.65
C THR A 207 5.38 -8.56 1.83
N GLY A 208 4.60 -8.03 2.77
CA GLY A 208 3.22 -8.44 3.02
C GLY A 208 2.21 -7.77 2.08
N THR A 209 2.66 -6.89 1.18
CA THR A 209 1.80 -6.06 0.32
C THR A 209 0.72 -5.31 1.11
N ASN A 210 1.07 -4.82 2.29
CA ASN A 210 0.18 -4.09 3.20
C ASN A 210 0.10 -2.60 2.85
N GLY A 211 1.26 -1.95 2.65
CA GLY A 211 1.41 -0.60 2.14
C GLY A 211 1.21 0.55 3.13
N GLY A 212 0.65 0.32 4.30
CA GLY A 212 0.46 1.36 5.30
C GLY A 212 1.77 1.90 5.86
N GLY A 213 1.98 3.22 5.80
CA GLY A 213 3.18 3.89 6.27
C GLY A 213 3.29 3.99 7.78
N TYR A 214 4.51 4.02 8.28
CA TYR A 214 4.81 4.45 9.65
C TYR A 214 4.59 5.97 9.77
N MET A 215 5.07 6.72 8.77
CA MET A 215 4.86 8.15 8.59
C MET A 215 3.65 8.42 7.68
N GLY A 216 3.04 9.61 7.80
CA GLY A 216 1.85 9.99 7.03
C GLY A 216 2.06 10.03 5.52
N VAL A 217 3.23 10.51 5.08
CA VAL A 217 3.60 10.53 3.65
C VAL A 217 4.21 9.22 3.15
N ASN A 218 4.16 8.18 3.97
CA ASN A 218 4.59 6.82 3.61
C ASN A 218 6.07 6.79 3.17
N SER A 219 6.43 5.98 2.17
CA SER A 219 7.81 5.83 1.67
C SER A 219 8.32 7.02 0.84
N ALA A 220 7.59 8.13 0.78
CA ALA A 220 8.13 9.44 0.41
C ALA A 220 8.93 10.08 1.55
N HIS A 221 8.66 9.69 2.81
CA HIS A 221 9.35 10.24 3.97
C HIS A 221 10.81 9.76 4.03
N PRO A 222 11.79 10.69 4.25
CA PRO A 222 13.22 10.32 4.30
C PRO A 222 13.58 9.28 5.37
N LEU A 223 12.86 9.25 6.48
CA LEU A 223 13.10 8.31 7.59
C LEU A 223 12.50 6.91 7.36
N GLU A 224 11.57 6.76 6.39
CA GLU A 224 11.07 5.46 5.94
C GLU A 224 11.83 4.91 4.73
N ASN A 225 12.26 5.80 3.83
CA ASN A 225 12.93 5.46 2.58
C ASN A 225 14.01 6.51 2.31
N SER A 226 15.20 6.28 2.85
CA SER A 226 16.24 7.32 3.00
C SER A 226 16.96 7.65 1.69
N ASN A 227 17.15 6.69 0.80
CA ASN A 227 17.97 6.85 -0.40
C ASN A 227 17.62 5.84 -1.51
N ALA A 228 18.33 5.91 -2.63
CA ALA A 228 18.11 5.03 -3.77
C ALA A 228 18.25 3.53 -3.45
N PHE A 229 19.13 3.16 -2.49
CA PHE A 229 19.31 1.78 -2.08
C PHE A 229 18.08 1.26 -1.32
N THR A 230 17.58 2.00 -0.33
CA THR A 230 16.37 1.63 0.41
C THR A 230 15.16 1.59 -0.51
N ASN A 231 15.04 2.56 -1.43
CA ASN A 231 13.99 2.60 -2.45
C ASN A 231 13.99 1.35 -3.33
N LEU A 232 15.16 0.88 -3.76
CA LEU A 232 15.29 -0.35 -4.55
C LEU A 232 14.89 -1.59 -3.75
N ILE A 233 15.34 -1.70 -2.49
CA ILE A 233 15.00 -2.82 -1.60
C ILE A 233 13.49 -2.89 -1.36
N GLU A 234 12.87 -1.75 -1.08
CA GLU A 234 11.42 -1.69 -0.88
C GLU A 234 10.65 -2.07 -2.14
N MET A 235 10.99 -1.52 -3.30
CA MET A 235 10.35 -1.87 -4.59
C MET A 235 10.45 -3.36 -4.91
N ILE A 236 11.62 -3.96 -4.74
CA ILE A 236 11.80 -5.41 -4.95
C ILE A 236 10.93 -6.20 -3.97
N SER A 237 10.86 -5.76 -2.72
CA SER A 237 10.09 -6.42 -1.67
C SER A 237 8.60 -6.47 -1.95
N ILE A 238 8.04 -5.47 -2.63
CA ILE A 238 6.62 -5.43 -3.03
C ILE A 238 6.24 -6.64 -3.88
N LEU A 239 7.06 -6.99 -4.87
CA LEU A 239 6.75 -8.06 -5.84
C LEU A 239 7.31 -9.43 -5.44
N LEU A 240 8.18 -9.50 -4.44
CA LEU A 240 8.98 -10.68 -4.12
C LEU A 240 8.12 -11.91 -3.82
N ILE A 241 7.21 -11.80 -2.85
CA ILE A 241 6.35 -12.92 -2.45
C ILE A 241 5.28 -13.19 -3.51
N PRO A 242 4.53 -12.22 -4.05
CA PRO A 242 3.58 -12.45 -5.13
C PRO A 242 4.18 -13.19 -6.33
N ALA A 243 5.37 -12.80 -6.77
CA ALA A 243 6.08 -13.49 -7.85
C ALA A 243 6.46 -14.92 -7.47
N ALA A 244 7.02 -15.13 -6.28
CA ALA A 244 7.42 -16.44 -5.78
C ALA A 244 6.22 -17.40 -5.66
N LEU A 245 5.03 -16.91 -5.33
CA LEU A 245 3.81 -17.71 -5.24
C LEU A 245 3.39 -18.31 -6.58
N CYS A 246 3.65 -17.66 -7.71
CA CYS A 246 3.41 -18.23 -9.04
C CYS A 246 4.23 -19.51 -9.28
N PHE A 247 5.50 -19.50 -8.88
CA PHE A 247 6.38 -20.67 -8.99
C PHE A 247 6.01 -21.76 -7.98
N THR A 248 5.62 -21.35 -6.78
CA THR A 248 5.09 -22.25 -5.73
C THR A 248 3.85 -22.97 -6.22
N PHE A 249 2.92 -22.25 -6.87
CA PHE A 249 1.74 -22.86 -7.49
C PHE A 249 2.16 -23.88 -8.56
N GLY A 250 3.04 -23.52 -9.50
CA GLY A 250 3.52 -24.42 -10.56
C GLY A 250 4.16 -25.70 -10.00
N SER A 251 4.92 -25.58 -8.91
CA SER A 251 5.52 -26.72 -8.21
C SER A 251 4.47 -27.58 -7.53
N ALA A 252 3.51 -26.96 -6.86
CA ALA A 252 2.46 -27.66 -6.12
C ALA A 252 1.53 -28.49 -7.03
N VAL A 253 1.15 -27.92 -8.19
CA VAL A 253 0.34 -28.65 -9.21
C VAL A 253 1.18 -29.59 -10.07
N LYS A 254 2.48 -29.75 -9.78
CA LYS A 254 3.43 -30.58 -10.54
C LYS A 254 3.53 -30.22 -12.02
N ASN A 255 3.21 -28.99 -12.36
CA ASN A 255 3.30 -28.43 -13.70
C ASN A 255 3.92 -27.03 -13.67
N LYS A 256 5.26 -27.00 -13.73
CA LYS A 256 6.01 -25.73 -13.71
C LYS A 256 5.63 -24.77 -14.83
N LYS A 257 5.22 -25.32 -16.00
CA LYS A 257 4.81 -24.49 -17.16
C LYS A 257 3.56 -23.64 -16.83
N GLN A 258 2.64 -24.15 -16.04
CA GLN A 258 1.46 -23.37 -15.61
C GLN A 258 1.85 -22.19 -14.72
N GLY A 259 2.74 -22.41 -13.73
CA GLY A 259 3.23 -21.31 -12.91
C GLY A 259 3.97 -20.25 -13.70
N ILE A 260 4.84 -20.68 -14.65
CA ILE A 260 5.56 -19.77 -15.55
C ILE A 260 4.59 -19.01 -16.46
N ALA A 261 3.56 -19.67 -17.01
CA ALA A 261 2.58 -19.02 -17.89
C ALA A 261 1.81 -17.90 -17.15
N ILE A 262 1.38 -18.16 -15.91
CA ILE A 262 0.70 -17.15 -15.07
C ILE A 262 1.67 -16.01 -14.76
N PHE A 263 2.89 -16.31 -14.32
CA PHE A 263 3.91 -15.31 -14.06
C PHE A 263 4.18 -14.43 -15.27
N MET A 264 4.35 -15.02 -16.44
CA MET A 264 4.63 -14.28 -17.69
C MET A 264 3.46 -13.41 -18.13
N ALA A 265 2.21 -13.86 -17.93
CA ALA A 265 1.04 -13.05 -18.20
C ALA A 265 1.00 -11.80 -17.31
N MET A 266 1.21 -11.97 -15.99
CA MET A 266 1.30 -10.87 -15.04
C MET A 266 2.47 -9.93 -15.36
N PHE A 267 3.64 -10.50 -15.63
CA PHE A 267 4.86 -9.75 -15.94
C PHE A 267 4.73 -8.89 -17.21
N LEU A 268 4.12 -9.45 -18.25
CA LEU A 268 3.88 -8.71 -19.50
C LEU A 268 2.95 -7.50 -19.24
N CYS A 269 1.87 -7.70 -18.51
CA CYS A 269 0.95 -6.61 -18.15
C CYS A 269 1.67 -5.52 -17.32
N LEU A 270 2.49 -5.93 -16.35
CA LEU A 270 3.27 -5.00 -15.54
C LEU A 270 4.26 -4.18 -16.37
N VAL A 271 5.00 -4.83 -17.30
CA VAL A 271 5.98 -4.14 -18.15
C VAL A 271 5.30 -3.13 -19.07
N VAL A 272 4.15 -3.49 -19.65
CA VAL A 272 3.37 -2.57 -20.48
C VAL A 272 2.88 -1.38 -19.65
N ALA A 273 2.32 -1.63 -18.47
CA ALA A 273 1.85 -0.58 -17.58
C ALA A 273 2.99 0.36 -17.15
N LEU A 274 4.13 -0.20 -16.71
CA LEU A 274 5.32 0.56 -16.36
C LEU A 274 5.83 1.41 -17.53
N GLY A 275 5.89 0.84 -18.73
CA GLY A 275 6.29 1.58 -19.93
C GLY A 275 5.38 2.75 -20.24
N CYS A 276 4.07 2.56 -20.14
CA CYS A 276 3.08 3.63 -20.33
C CYS A 276 3.24 4.75 -19.27
N ILE A 277 3.33 4.41 -17.99
CA ILE A 277 3.51 5.38 -16.90
C ILE A 277 4.83 6.15 -17.10
N ALA A 278 5.94 5.46 -17.29
CA ALA A 278 7.26 6.09 -17.41
C ALA A 278 7.35 7.04 -18.63
N VAL A 279 6.82 6.63 -19.77
CA VAL A 279 6.83 7.46 -20.99
C VAL A 279 5.97 8.71 -20.83
N THR A 280 4.78 8.58 -20.23
CA THR A 280 3.88 9.71 -20.06
C THR A 280 4.36 10.69 -18.98
N GLU A 281 4.94 10.18 -17.90
CA GLU A 281 5.54 11.03 -16.86
C GLU A 281 6.80 11.76 -17.38
N GLN A 282 7.61 11.09 -18.19
CA GLN A 282 8.78 11.74 -18.81
C GLN A 282 8.38 12.77 -19.88
N ALA A 283 7.26 12.57 -20.57
CA ALA A 283 6.74 13.55 -21.52
C ALA A 283 6.17 14.82 -20.88
N GLY A 284 5.73 14.73 -19.61
CA GLY A 284 5.09 15.82 -18.89
C GLY A 284 3.71 16.18 -19.44
N THR A 285 3.16 17.30 -18.95
CA THR A 285 1.87 17.84 -19.39
C THR A 285 2.04 18.95 -20.42
N SER A 286 1.45 18.78 -21.60
CA SER A 286 1.54 19.76 -22.69
C SER A 286 0.94 21.13 -22.32
N GLN A 287 -0.04 21.17 -21.43
CA GLN A 287 -0.68 22.40 -20.98
C GLN A 287 0.28 23.29 -20.17
N LEU A 288 1.08 22.70 -19.29
CA LEU A 288 2.10 23.43 -18.53
C LEU A 288 3.22 23.94 -19.44
N ALA A 289 3.61 23.14 -20.44
CA ALA A 289 4.61 23.51 -21.41
C ALA A 289 4.18 24.68 -22.32
N GLN A 290 2.91 24.70 -22.76
CA GLN A 290 2.38 25.72 -23.67
C GLN A 290 2.34 27.12 -23.03
N ASN A 291 2.19 27.20 -21.72
CA ASN A 291 2.13 28.49 -21.02
C ASN A 291 3.51 29.03 -20.63
N GLY A 292 4.59 28.34 -20.95
CA GLY A 292 5.96 28.74 -20.61
C GLY A 292 6.26 28.80 -19.10
N ALA A 293 5.34 28.29 -18.27
CA ALA A 293 5.45 28.34 -16.83
C ALA A 293 6.42 27.30 -16.26
N VAL A 294 6.73 26.26 -17.03
CA VAL A 294 7.61 25.17 -16.60
C VAL A 294 8.70 24.96 -17.63
N ASN A 295 9.95 25.01 -17.18
CA ASN A 295 11.09 24.64 -18.00
C ASN A 295 11.00 23.15 -18.35
N MET A 296 10.88 22.91 -19.64
CA MET A 296 10.98 21.58 -20.20
C MET A 296 12.45 21.09 -20.17
N SER A 297 12.84 20.12 -20.91
CA SER A 297 14.21 19.62 -20.89
C SER A 297 15.23 20.70 -21.26
N MET A 298 16.28 20.84 -20.44
CA MET A 298 17.48 21.65 -20.67
C MET A 298 18.71 20.74 -20.67
N ALA A 299 19.89 21.31 -20.99
CA ALA A 299 21.14 20.55 -20.99
C ALA A 299 21.47 19.87 -19.63
N GLU A 300 21.01 20.45 -18.54
CA GLU A 300 21.26 20.00 -17.16
C GLU A 300 20.00 19.38 -16.50
N GLN A 301 18.85 19.42 -17.17
CA GLN A 301 17.58 18.94 -16.64
C GLN A 301 16.80 18.16 -17.70
N ALA A 302 16.46 16.93 -17.37
CA ALA A 302 15.78 16.02 -18.31
C ALA A 302 14.33 16.42 -18.64
N GLY A 303 13.73 17.34 -17.88
CA GLY A 303 12.30 17.68 -17.98
C GLY A 303 11.39 16.59 -17.45
N GLY A 304 10.12 16.64 -17.84
CA GLY A 304 9.08 15.70 -17.41
C GLY A 304 8.26 16.21 -16.23
N ASN A 305 7.36 15.36 -15.74
CA ASN A 305 6.46 15.70 -14.62
C ASN A 305 7.10 15.37 -13.28
N MET A 306 7.65 16.36 -12.61
CA MET A 306 8.20 16.25 -11.25
C MET A 306 7.20 16.62 -10.14
N GLU A 307 6.00 17.09 -10.49
CA GLU A 307 4.98 17.41 -9.50
C GLU A 307 4.68 16.20 -8.60
N GLY A 308 4.62 16.44 -7.29
CA GLY A 308 4.36 15.42 -6.30
C GLY A 308 5.42 14.29 -6.21
N LYS A 309 6.61 14.49 -6.77
CA LYS A 309 7.71 13.53 -6.76
C LYS A 309 8.92 14.05 -5.99
N GLU A 310 9.54 13.16 -5.23
CA GLU A 310 10.77 13.44 -4.52
C GLU A 310 11.95 13.60 -5.49
N THR A 311 12.67 14.72 -5.38
CA THR A 311 13.86 14.99 -6.22
C THR A 311 14.95 13.93 -6.08
N ARG A 312 15.10 13.33 -4.89
CA ARG A 312 16.05 12.25 -4.60
C ARG A 312 15.74 10.94 -5.32
N PHE A 313 14.53 10.73 -5.83
CA PHE A 313 14.12 9.54 -6.57
C PHE A 313 13.88 9.84 -8.06
N GLY A 314 13.33 10.99 -8.39
CA GLY A 314 13.03 11.39 -9.75
C GLY A 314 11.90 10.60 -10.39
N ILE A 315 11.66 10.86 -11.68
CA ILE A 315 10.53 10.30 -12.44
C ILE A 315 10.62 8.78 -12.59
N ALA A 316 11.79 8.25 -12.89
CA ALA A 316 11.95 6.82 -13.18
C ALA A 316 11.61 5.94 -11.98
N ALA A 317 12.14 6.27 -10.79
CA ALA A 317 11.86 5.50 -9.57
C ALA A 317 10.42 5.69 -9.09
N SER A 318 9.86 6.90 -9.20
CA SER A 318 8.46 7.17 -8.86
C SER A 318 7.50 6.40 -9.77
N SER A 319 7.72 6.43 -11.09
CA SER A 319 6.91 5.67 -12.07
C SER A 319 6.98 4.16 -11.83
N THR A 320 8.16 3.65 -11.49
CA THR A 320 8.36 2.22 -11.18
C THR A 320 7.61 1.84 -9.91
N TRP A 321 7.70 2.66 -8.87
CA TRP A 321 6.96 2.44 -7.63
C TRP A 321 5.46 2.45 -7.85
N ALA A 322 4.96 3.46 -8.57
CA ALA A 322 3.53 3.56 -8.88
C ALA A 322 3.00 2.34 -9.64
N ALA A 323 3.76 1.85 -10.64
CA ALA A 323 3.40 0.62 -11.35
C ALA A 323 3.39 -0.60 -10.42
N PHE A 324 4.40 -0.76 -9.56
CA PHE A 324 4.53 -1.92 -8.68
C PHE A 324 3.47 -1.93 -7.59
N THR A 325 3.25 -0.80 -6.93
CA THR A 325 2.29 -0.69 -5.83
C THR A 325 0.86 -0.90 -6.29
N THR A 326 0.47 -0.35 -7.44
CA THR A 326 -0.89 -0.50 -7.99
C THR A 326 -1.13 -1.88 -8.61
N ALA A 327 -0.11 -2.51 -9.18
CA ALA A 327 -0.19 -3.88 -9.66
C ALA A 327 -0.28 -4.90 -8.52
N ALA A 328 0.48 -4.69 -7.46
CA ALA A 328 0.58 -5.61 -6.32
C ALA A 328 -0.47 -5.36 -5.22
N SER A 329 -1.36 -4.37 -5.37
CA SER A 329 -2.27 -3.99 -4.28
C SER A 329 -1.54 -3.64 -2.97
N ASN A 330 -0.35 -3.04 -3.09
CA ASN A 330 0.46 -2.76 -1.92
C ASN A 330 -0.04 -1.51 -1.19
N GLY A 331 -0.20 -0.39 -1.88
CA GLY A 331 -0.66 0.89 -1.32
C GLY A 331 0.45 1.81 -0.82
N SER A 332 1.70 1.33 -0.66
CA SER A 332 2.81 2.23 -0.34
C SER A 332 3.15 3.14 -1.51
N VAL A 333 3.60 4.35 -1.22
CA VAL A 333 3.92 5.36 -2.22
C VAL A 333 5.23 6.06 -1.87
N ASN A 334 6.01 6.42 -2.89
CA ASN A 334 7.16 7.31 -2.78
C ASN A 334 6.95 8.65 -3.51
N SER A 335 5.73 8.87 -3.99
CA SER A 335 5.31 10.06 -4.74
C SER A 335 3.79 10.20 -4.65
N MET A 336 3.27 11.40 -4.89
CA MET A 336 1.84 11.67 -4.85
C MET A 336 1.19 11.23 -6.16
N HIS A 337 0.34 10.21 -6.12
CA HIS A 337 -0.28 9.65 -7.33
C HIS A 337 -1.29 10.60 -7.97
N ASP A 338 -1.86 11.52 -7.20
CA ASP A 338 -2.79 12.53 -7.71
C ASP A 338 -2.13 13.54 -8.66
N SER A 339 -0.82 13.74 -8.51
CA SER A 339 -0.01 14.62 -9.35
C SER A 339 0.54 13.96 -10.63
N TYR A 340 0.14 12.73 -10.92
CA TYR A 340 0.55 12.05 -12.15
C TYR A 340 -0.20 12.59 -13.37
N THR A 341 0.45 12.52 -14.54
CA THR A 341 -0.20 12.89 -15.81
C THR A 341 -1.48 12.07 -16.02
N PRO A 342 -2.50 12.60 -16.75
CA PRO A 342 -3.78 11.92 -16.90
C PRO A 342 -3.67 10.48 -17.44
N LEU A 343 -2.75 10.22 -18.37
CA LEU A 343 -2.55 8.88 -18.92
C LEU A 343 -1.86 7.95 -17.92
N ALA A 344 -0.88 8.44 -17.17
CA ALA A 344 -0.23 7.65 -16.11
C ALA A 344 -1.24 7.33 -14.99
N GLY A 345 -2.04 8.31 -14.57
CA GLY A 345 -3.14 8.12 -13.61
C GLY A 345 -4.19 7.13 -14.10
N MET A 346 -4.55 7.17 -15.38
CA MET A 346 -5.43 6.16 -15.97
C MET A 346 -4.85 4.75 -15.86
N VAL A 347 -3.56 4.56 -16.12
CA VAL A 347 -2.93 3.24 -16.04
C VAL A 347 -2.87 2.71 -14.62
N THR A 348 -2.52 3.54 -13.63
CA THR A 348 -2.52 3.14 -12.21
C THR A 348 -3.93 2.77 -11.74
N MET A 349 -4.95 3.55 -12.12
CA MET A 349 -6.36 3.24 -11.86
C MET A 349 -6.80 1.93 -12.53
N LEU A 350 -6.39 1.69 -13.79
CA LEU A 350 -6.70 0.46 -14.51
C LEU A 350 -6.13 -0.77 -13.82
N LEU A 351 -4.88 -0.70 -13.32
CA LEU A 351 -4.26 -1.79 -12.57
C LEU A 351 -5.07 -2.14 -11.32
N MET A 352 -5.56 -1.14 -10.59
CA MET A 352 -6.44 -1.34 -9.44
C MET A 352 -7.82 -1.90 -9.84
N GLN A 353 -8.43 -1.36 -10.91
CA GLN A 353 -9.75 -1.80 -11.41
C GLN A 353 -9.75 -3.24 -11.94
N LEU A 354 -8.62 -3.76 -12.42
CA LEU A 354 -8.46 -5.17 -12.77
C LEU A 354 -8.60 -6.11 -11.56
N GLY A 355 -8.82 -5.57 -10.36
CA GLY A 355 -8.97 -6.35 -9.13
C GLY A 355 -7.65 -6.81 -8.57
N GLU A 356 -6.58 -6.06 -8.87
CA GLU A 356 -5.24 -6.26 -8.29
C GLU A 356 -4.71 -7.68 -8.52
N VAL A 357 -4.93 -8.23 -9.72
CA VAL A 357 -4.53 -9.60 -10.07
C VAL A 357 -3.17 -9.67 -10.76
N ILE A 358 -2.59 -8.53 -11.13
CA ILE A 358 -1.27 -8.46 -11.75
C ILE A 358 -0.23 -8.47 -10.63
N PHE A 359 0.26 -9.64 -10.28
CA PHE A 359 0.93 -10.01 -9.05
C PHE A 359 -0.01 -9.94 -7.85
N GLY A 360 -0.67 -8.83 -7.62
CA GLY A 360 -1.65 -8.60 -6.58
C GLY A 360 -1.09 -8.71 -5.16
N GLY A 361 -1.95 -8.67 -4.17
CA GLY A 361 -1.56 -8.89 -2.78
C GLY A 361 -1.08 -10.32 -2.52
N VAL A 362 -0.32 -10.51 -1.46
CA VAL A 362 0.25 -11.82 -1.09
C VAL A 362 -0.83 -12.89 -0.92
N GLY A 363 -0.91 -13.79 -1.87
CA GLY A 363 -1.95 -14.82 -1.96
C GLY A 363 -3.16 -14.38 -2.78
N CYS A 364 -3.77 -13.23 -2.47
CA CYS A 364 -5.01 -12.79 -3.11
C CYS A 364 -4.85 -12.51 -4.61
N GLY A 365 -3.77 -11.90 -5.04
CA GLY A 365 -3.50 -11.68 -6.45
C GLY A 365 -3.49 -12.98 -7.26
N LEU A 366 -2.83 -14.00 -6.75
CA LEU A 366 -2.76 -15.27 -7.46
C LEU A 366 -4.10 -16.02 -7.47
N TYR A 367 -4.86 -16.06 -6.37
CA TYR A 367 -6.17 -16.73 -6.43
C TYR A 367 -7.19 -15.94 -7.25
N GLY A 368 -7.12 -14.62 -7.29
CA GLY A 368 -7.89 -13.78 -8.22
C GLY A 368 -7.53 -14.11 -9.67
N MET A 369 -6.25 -14.13 -10.01
CA MET A 369 -5.79 -14.51 -11.36
C MET A 369 -6.22 -15.93 -11.75
N LEU A 370 -6.24 -16.87 -10.81
CA LEU A 370 -6.74 -18.23 -11.08
C LEU A 370 -8.24 -18.24 -11.37
N ALA A 371 -9.04 -17.40 -10.73
CA ALA A 371 -10.46 -17.26 -11.05
C ALA A 371 -10.66 -16.72 -12.47
N PHE A 372 -9.89 -15.71 -12.89
CA PHE A 372 -9.89 -15.23 -14.27
C PHE A 372 -9.39 -16.28 -15.27
N ALA A 373 -8.36 -17.06 -14.91
CA ALA A 373 -7.87 -18.14 -15.76
C ALA A 373 -8.93 -19.23 -15.98
N ILE A 374 -9.69 -19.61 -14.95
CA ILE A 374 -10.81 -20.56 -15.06
C ILE A 374 -11.88 -20.01 -15.99
N LEU A 375 -12.24 -18.73 -15.83
CA LEU A 375 -13.22 -18.05 -16.69
C LEU A 375 -12.76 -18.03 -18.15
N ALA A 376 -11.49 -17.65 -18.40
CA ALA A 376 -10.92 -17.61 -19.73
C ALA A 376 -10.89 -18.99 -20.41
N VAL A 377 -10.47 -20.03 -19.69
CA VAL A 377 -10.46 -21.41 -20.19
C VAL A 377 -11.87 -21.91 -20.49
N PHE A 378 -12.85 -21.56 -19.67
CA PHE A 378 -14.24 -21.92 -19.89
C PHE A 378 -14.78 -21.28 -21.17
N ILE A 379 -14.61 -19.97 -21.34
CA ILE A 379 -15.07 -19.24 -22.54
C ILE A 379 -14.37 -19.78 -23.78
N ALA A 380 -13.03 -19.92 -23.76
CA ALA A 380 -12.26 -20.44 -24.88
C ALA A 380 -12.65 -21.89 -25.24
N GLY A 381 -12.90 -22.74 -24.24
CA GLY A 381 -13.37 -24.11 -24.45
C GLY A 381 -14.72 -24.15 -25.15
N LEU A 382 -15.68 -23.33 -24.74
CA LEU A 382 -16.99 -23.23 -25.40
C LEU A 382 -16.88 -22.71 -26.82
N MET A 383 -16.03 -21.72 -27.10
CA MET A 383 -15.82 -21.16 -28.44
C MET A 383 -15.27 -22.20 -29.41
N VAL A 384 -14.42 -23.13 -28.95
CA VAL A 384 -13.82 -24.19 -29.77
C VAL A 384 -14.68 -25.46 -29.79
N GLY A 385 -15.79 -25.50 -29.04
CA GLY A 385 -16.68 -26.67 -28.97
C GLY A 385 -16.07 -27.85 -28.20
N ARG A 386 -15.12 -27.57 -27.27
CA ARG A 386 -14.51 -28.58 -26.41
C ARG A 386 -14.98 -28.42 -24.97
N THR A 387 -15.03 -29.53 -24.22
CA THR A 387 -15.28 -29.46 -22.78
C THR A 387 -14.16 -28.68 -22.09
N PRO A 388 -14.48 -27.58 -21.39
CA PRO A 388 -13.47 -26.80 -20.69
C PRO A 388 -12.80 -27.61 -19.59
N GLU A 389 -11.48 -27.64 -19.55
CA GLU A 389 -10.71 -28.36 -18.52
C GLU A 389 -9.58 -27.44 -18.00
N PHE A 390 -9.42 -27.39 -16.66
CA PHE A 390 -8.31 -26.71 -16.03
C PHE A 390 -7.58 -27.66 -15.07
N LEU A 391 -6.27 -27.82 -15.25
CA LEU A 391 -5.43 -28.74 -14.48
C LEU A 391 -5.94 -30.21 -14.50
N GLY A 392 -6.48 -30.67 -15.62
CA GLY A 392 -7.03 -32.02 -15.75
C GLY A 392 -8.38 -32.27 -15.08
N LYS A 393 -9.04 -31.20 -14.61
CA LYS A 393 -10.39 -31.25 -14.06
C LYS A 393 -11.35 -30.51 -15.00
N LYS A 394 -12.52 -31.11 -15.23
CA LYS A 394 -13.60 -30.44 -15.98
C LYS A 394 -14.10 -29.25 -15.18
N ILE A 395 -14.39 -28.17 -15.90
CA ILE A 395 -15.05 -26.98 -15.34
C ILE A 395 -16.55 -27.14 -15.58
N GLU A 396 -17.29 -27.36 -14.51
CA GLU A 396 -18.74 -27.52 -14.54
C GLU A 396 -19.43 -26.18 -14.19
N PRO A 397 -20.75 -26.05 -14.37
CA PRO A 397 -21.50 -24.85 -14.00
C PRO A 397 -21.33 -24.42 -12.54
N TYR A 398 -21.03 -25.37 -11.65
CA TYR A 398 -20.82 -25.09 -10.23
C TYR A 398 -19.51 -24.32 -10.02
N GLU A 399 -18.40 -24.73 -10.61
CA GLU A 399 -17.11 -24.03 -10.53
C GLU A 399 -17.19 -22.66 -11.19
N MET A 400 -17.90 -22.57 -12.32
CA MET A 400 -18.12 -21.28 -13.00
C MET A 400 -18.89 -20.28 -12.16
N LYS A 401 -19.97 -20.73 -11.49
CA LYS A 401 -20.72 -19.87 -10.58
C LYS A 401 -19.85 -19.23 -9.52
N TRP A 402 -18.95 -19.99 -8.91
CA TRP A 402 -18.07 -19.48 -7.86
C TRP A 402 -16.96 -18.61 -8.43
N SER A 403 -16.38 -18.95 -9.57
CA SER A 403 -15.36 -18.12 -10.21
C SER A 403 -15.92 -16.76 -10.61
N VAL A 404 -17.13 -16.72 -11.20
CA VAL A 404 -17.83 -15.47 -11.53
C VAL A 404 -18.14 -14.67 -10.27
N LEU A 405 -18.60 -15.33 -9.19
CA LEU A 405 -18.90 -14.64 -7.94
C LEU A 405 -17.65 -13.99 -7.33
N VAL A 406 -16.50 -14.67 -7.37
CA VAL A 406 -15.21 -14.09 -6.92
C VAL A 406 -14.87 -12.85 -7.75
N CYS A 407 -15.01 -12.90 -9.08
CA CYS A 407 -14.72 -11.75 -9.94
C CYS A 407 -15.69 -10.59 -9.75
N LEU A 408 -16.95 -10.85 -9.39
CA LEU A 408 -18.00 -9.80 -9.26
C LEU A 408 -18.14 -9.24 -7.86
N ALA A 409 -17.72 -9.96 -6.82
CA ALA A 409 -17.93 -9.53 -5.43
C ALA A 409 -17.27 -8.19 -5.12
N THR A 410 -16.03 -8.01 -5.53
CA THR A 410 -15.28 -6.76 -5.32
C THR A 410 -15.87 -5.58 -6.10
N PRO A 411 -16.11 -5.66 -7.43
CA PRO A 411 -16.76 -4.57 -8.17
C PRO A 411 -18.14 -4.19 -7.62
N ILE A 412 -18.96 -5.17 -7.20
CA ILE A 412 -20.27 -4.88 -6.60
C ILE A 412 -20.10 -4.09 -5.30
N ALA A 413 -19.21 -4.52 -4.42
CA ALA A 413 -18.96 -3.83 -3.15
C ALA A 413 -18.46 -2.39 -3.38
N ILE A 414 -17.53 -2.19 -4.34
CA ILE A 414 -17.00 -0.87 -4.70
C ILE A 414 -18.11 0.03 -5.25
N LEU A 415 -18.86 -0.44 -6.25
CA LEU A 415 -19.91 0.36 -6.90
C LEU A 415 -21.04 0.72 -5.92
N VAL A 416 -21.48 -0.22 -5.10
CA VAL A 416 -22.50 0.04 -4.07
C VAL A 416 -21.97 1.01 -3.03
N GLY A 417 -20.77 0.79 -2.51
CA GLY A 417 -20.15 1.66 -1.50
C GLY A 417 -19.93 3.08 -2.02
N SER A 418 -19.36 3.22 -3.21
CA SER A 418 -19.13 4.52 -3.85
C SER A 418 -20.44 5.23 -4.19
N GLY A 419 -21.44 4.48 -4.68
CA GLY A 419 -22.77 5.03 -4.95
C GLY A 419 -23.45 5.55 -3.70
N LEU A 420 -23.37 4.81 -2.58
CA LEU A 420 -23.90 5.27 -1.30
C LEU A 420 -23.13 6.50 -0.79
N ALA A 421 -21.81 6.49 -0.85
CA ALA A 421 -20.98 7.61 -0.42
C ALA A 421 -21.29 8.90 -1.23
N ALA A 422 -21.54 8.78 -2.53
CA ALA A 422 -21.86 9.92 -3.38
C ALA A 422 -23.23 10.57 -3.06
N VAL A 423 -24.17 9.82 -2.47
CA VAL A 423 -25.53 10.32 -2.14
C VAL A 423 -25.61 10.85 -0.71
N VAL A 424 -24.66 10.49 0.17
CA VAL A 424 -24.66 10.92 1.58
C VAL A 424 -24.15 12.36 1.67
N PRO A 425 -24.96 13.33 2.18
CA PRO A 425 -24.60 14.75 2.18
C PRO A 425 -23.25 15.07 2.86
N VAL A 426 -22.90 14.32 3.90
CA VAL A 426 -21.63 14.52 4.65
C VAL A 426 -20.42 14.22 3.77
N SER A 427 -20.46 13.16 2.97
CA SER A 427 -19.36 12.81 2.04
C SER A 427 -19.17 13.90 0.98
N TYR A 428 -20.25 14.45 0.47
CA TYR A 428 -20.20 15.53 -0.51
C TYR A 428 -19.63 16.83 0.09
N THR A 429 -19.96 17.15 1.33
CA THR A 429 -19.45 18.34 2.02
C THR A 429 -17.94 18.22 2.28
N HIS A 430 -17.44 17.04 2.63
CA HIS A 430 -16.01 16.81 2.83
C HIS A 430 -15.21 16.87 1.52
N LEU A 431 -15.74 16.32 0.44
CA LEU A 431 -15.12 16.44 -0.89
C LEU A 431 -15.02 17.92 -1.34
N ARG A 432 -16.09 18.70 -1.16
CA ARG A 432 -16.07 20.15 -1.47
C ARG A 432 -15.12 20.95 -0.59
N ALA A 433 -14.96 20.59 0.68
CA ALA A 433 -14.04 21.29 1.56
C ALA A 433 -12.57 21.14 1.12
N HIS A 434 -12.23 20.04 0.44
CA HIS A 434 -10.91 19.87 -0.16
C HIS A 434 -10.76 20.61 -1.50
N GLU A 435 -11.82 20.73 -2.29
CA GLU A 435 -11.79 21.47 -3.56
C GLU A 435 -11.72 23.01 -3.37
N THR A 436 -12.14 23.54 -2.23
CA THR A 436 -12.09 24.99 -1.94
C THR A 436 -10.81 25.45 -1.25
N ARG A 437 -9.87 24.56 -1.00
CA ARG A 437 -8.55 24.85 -0.43
C ARG A 437 -7.39 24.62 -1.41
N GLY A 438 -7.68 24.53 -2.68
CA GLY A 438 -6.70 24.51 -3.77
C GLY A 438 -6.47 25.91 -4.32
#